data_53a9d50b9e5ee1b5562d6787d2c44021
#
_entry.id   53a9d50b9e5ee1b5562d6787d2c44021
#
_cell.length_a   1.000
_cell.length_b   1.000
_cell.length_c   1.000
_cell.angle_alpha   90.00
_cell.angle_beta   90.00
_cell.angle_gamma   90.00
#
_symmetry.space_group_name_H-M   'P 1'
#
loop_
_entity.id
_entity.type
_entity.pdbx_description
1 polymer ?
#
loop_
_entity_poly.entity_id
_entity_poly.type
_entity_poly.pdbx_seq_one_letter_code
_entity_poly.pdbx_strand_id
1 'polypeptide(L)'
;KNILLISEFNKLISNTIADQPAPFIYERLGEKYKHYFIDEFQDTSVLQWENLKPLVSNALESALPNGDTGSILIVGDAKQAIYRWRGGKAEQFIDLYNEQVESPFQAQKTVKNLPKNYRSYDEIIHFNNGFFKFIAEHLEHPTYRALFEHYSSQNKNDKKGGYLSFDFIDQTKNKEAEDDL
;
A
#
# COMPACT_ATOMS: atom_id res chain seq x y z
N LYS A 1 22.89 -15.27 24.28
CA LYS A 1 21.89 -14.16 24.25
C LYS A 1 20.80 -14.59 23.27
N ASN A 2 19.56 -14.79 23.75
CA ASN A 2 18.42 -15.02 22.89
C ASN A 2 18.03 -13.69 22.24
N ILE A 3 18.48 -13.47 21.01
CA ILE A 3 18.12 -12.30 20.20
C ILE A 3 17.14 -12.80 19.16
N LEU A 4 15.93 -12.25 19.17
CA LEU A 4 14.92 -12.47 18.14
C LEU A 4 14.98 -11.32 17.14
N LEU A 5 15.14 -11.63 15.86
CA LEU A 5 15.15 -10.62 14.82
C LEU A 5 13.69 -10.20 14.51
N ILE A 6 13.49 -8.91 14.23
CA ILE A 6 12.15 -8.38 13.89
C ILE A 6 11.54 -9.12 12.69
N SER A 7 12.38 -9.52 11.72
CA SER A 7 11.94 -10.30 10.55
C SER A 7 11.38 -11.68 10.90
N GLU A 8 11.76 -12.25 12.05
CA GLU A 8 11.29 -13.57 12.51
C GLU A 8 9.96 -13.49 13.27
N PHE A 9 9.61 -12.29 13.76
CA PHE A 9 8.38 -12.09 14.54
C PHE A 9 7.14 -12.53 13.78
N ASN A 10 7.01 -12.12 12.52
CA ASN A 10 5.85 -12.48 11.69
C ASN A 10 5.75 -13.99 11.44
N LYS A 11 6.89 -14.66 11.25
CA LYS A 11 6.94 -16.12 11.11
C LYS A 11 6.53 -16.83 12.39
N LEU A 12 6.98 -16.33 13.52
CA LEU A 12 6.69 -16.89 14.83
C LEU A 12 5.21 -16.76 15.15
N ILE A 13 4.61 -15.62 14.88
CA ILE A 13 3.16 -15.40 14.98
C ILE A 13 2.44 -16.37 14.05
N SER A 14 2.78 -16.40 12.76
CA SER A 14 2.16 -17.29 11.78
C SER A 14 2.21 -18.76 12.21
N ASN A 15 3.35 -19.25 12.66
CA ASN A 15 3.50 -20.62 13.14
C ASN A 15 2.70 -20.91 14.41
N THR A 16 2.58 -19.91 15.30
CA THR A 16 1.81 -20.06 16.54
C THR A 16 0.31 -20.12 16.28
N ILE A 17 -0.16 -19.47 15.22
CA ILE A 17 -1.58 -19.41 14.86
C ILE A 17 -2.01 -20.51 13.89
N ALA A 18 -1.08 -21.06 13.09
CA ALA A 18 -1.39 -22.01 12.02
C ALA A 18 -2.11 -23.29 12.52
N ASP A 19 -1.83 -23.74 13.74
CA ASP A 19 -2.37 -24.97 14.31
C ASP A 19 -3.62 -24.74 15.20
N GLN A 20 -4.11 -23.50 15.33
CA GLN A 20 -5.25 -23.20 16.19
C GLN A 20 -6.38 -22.50 15.42
N PRO A 21 -7.62 -23.04 15.40
CA PRO A 21 -8.76 -22.43 14.69
C PRO A 21 -9.10 -21.01 15.14
N ALA A 22 -8.87 -20.70 16.43
CA ALA A 22 -8.98 -19.35 16.99
C ALA A 22 -7.95 -19.20 18.11
N PRO A 23 -6.74 -18.71 17.79
CA PRO A 23 -5.71 -18.53 18.82
C PRO A 23 -6.21 -17.58 19.92
N PHE A 24 -6.05 -18.00 21.16
CA PHE A 24 -6.45 -17.23 22.35
C PHE A 24 -5.98 -15.77 22.33
N ILE A 25 -4.83 -15.50 21.72
CA ILE A 25 -4.32 -14.15 21.57
C ILE A 25 -5.19 -13.30 20.63
N TYR A 26 -5.78 -13.89 19.59
CA TYR A 26 -6.70 -13.20 18.68
C TYR A 26 -8.05 -12.94 19.32
N GLU A 27 -8.54 -13.84 20.13
CA GLU A 27 -9.74 -13.63 20.97
C GLU A 27 -9.54 -12.40 21.86
N ARG A 28 -8.48 -12.39 22.66
CA ARG A 28 -8.19 -11.25 23.56
C ARG A 28 -7.95 -9.93 22.83
N LEU A 29 -7.25 -9.93 21.72
CA LEU A 29 -7.04 -8.73 20.90
C LEU A 29 -8.34 -8.30 20.21
N GLY A 30 -9.11 -9.25 19.69
CA GLY A 30 -10.37 -9.00 19.01
C GLY A 30 -11.46 -8.46 19.96
N GLU A 31 -11.44 -8.84 21.24
CA GLU A 31 -12.31 -8.23 22.24
C GLU A 31 -11.95 -6.76 22.53
N LYS A 32 -10.67 -6.42 22.45
CA LYS A 32 -10.14 -5.10 22.81
C LYS A 32 -10.19 -4.10 21.66
N TYR A 33 -9.86 -4.53 20.45
CA TYR A 33 -9.75 -3.66 19.28
C TYR A 33 -10.86 -3.96 18.29
N LYS A 34 -11.69 -2.96 18.01
CA LYS A 34 -12.84 -3.06 17.08
C LYS A 34 -12.66 -2.26 15.81
N HIS A 35 -11.75 -1.28 15.81
CA HIS A 35 -11.51 -0.43 14.66
C HIS A 35 -10.04 -0.50 14.29
N TYR A 36 -9.78 -0.83 13.03
CA TYR A 36 -8.44 -0.97 12.47
C TYR A 36 -8.19 0.12 11.44
N PHE A 37 -7.05 0.79 11.55
CA PHE A 37 -6.60 1.81 10.62
C PHE A 37 -5.22 1.38 10.14
N ILE A 38 -5.09 1.08 8.84
CA ILE A 38 -3.84 0.62 8.23
C ILE A 38 -3.45 1.64 7.18
N ASP A 39 -2.33 2.29 7.39
CA ASP A 39 -1.73 3.24 6.45
C ASP A 39 -0.57 2.60 5.70
N GLU A 40 -0.19 3.16 4.55
CA GLU A 40 0.89 2.68 3.68
C GLU A 40 0.76 1.17 3.34
N PHE A 41 -0.47 0.73 3.10
CA PHE A 41 -0.77 -0.70 2.94
C PHE A 41 -0.01 -1.37 1.80
N GLN A 42 0.39 -0.63 0.75
CA GLN A 42 1.17 -1.16 -0.37
C GLN A 42 2.52 -1.76 0.06
N ASP A 43 3.02 -1.38 1.22
CA ASP A 43 4.28 -1.88 1.78
C ASP A 43 4.09 -3.06 2.74
N THR A 44 2.83 -3.46 2.98
CA THR A 44 2.49 -4.60 3.85
C THR A 44 2.86 -5.91 3.14
N SER A 45 3.61 -6.77 3.85
CA SER A 45 3.92 -8.10 3.33
C SER A 45 2.70 -9.03 3.38
N VAL A 46 2.71 -10.07 2.53
CA VAL A 46 1.66 -11.10 2.52
C VAL A 46 1.49 -11.69 3.92
N LEU A 47 2.59 -12.03 4.58
CA LEU A 47 2.55 -12.65 5.91
C LEU A 47 1.96 -11.71 6.98
N GLN A 48 2.28 -10.42 6.93
CA GLN A 48 1.69 -9.44 7.84
C GLN A 48 0.18 -9.34 7.63
N TRP A 49 -0.26 -9.27 6.37
CA TRP A 49 -1.66 -9.19 6.04
C TRP A 49 -2.44 -10.45 6.46
N GLU A 50 -1.89 -11.64 6.18
CA GLU A 50 -2.50 -12.90 6.63
C GLU A 50 -2.65 -12.97 8.16
N ASN A 51 -1.68 -12.46 8.91
CA ASN A 51 -1.75 -12.38 10.37
C ASN A 51 -2.80 -11.36 10.87
N LEU A 52 -3.10 -10.31 10.10
CA LEU A 52 -4.09 -9.30 10.49
C LEU A 52 -5.52 -9.67 10.10
N LYS A 53 -5.69 -10.38 8.99
CA LYS A 53 -7.03 -10.74 8.48
C LYS A 53 -7.97 -11.35 9.53
N PRO A 54 -7.54 -12.34 10.35
CA PRO A 54 -8.44 -12.93 11.36
C PRO A 54 -8.92 -11.93 12.42
N LEU A 55 -8.07 -10.98 12.82
CA LEU A 55 -8.43 -9.93 13.77
C LEU A 55 -9.46 -8.97 13.17
N VAL A 56 -9.25 -8.59 11.92
CA VAL A 56 -10.16 -7.70 11.19
C VAL A 56 -11.50 -8.38 10.93
N SER A 57 -11.51 -9.64 10.48
CA SER A 57 -12.75 -10.42 10.28
C SER A 57 -13.55 -10.49 11.57
N ASN A 58 -12.91 -10.85 12.67
CA ASN A 58 -13.57 -10.90 13.97
C ASN A 58 -14.19 -9.55 14.38
N ALA A 59 -13.50 -8.44 14.13
CA ALA A 59 -14.05 -7.12 14.44
C ALA A 59 -15.26 -6.75 13.58
N LEU A 60 -15.20 -7.08 12.28
CA LEU A 60 -16.29 -6.79 11.33
C LEU A 60 -17.54 -7.64 11.55
N GLU A 61 -17.36 -8.87 12.04
CA GLU A 61 -18.44 -9.85 12.26
C GLU A 61 -19.01 -9.79 13.68
N SER A 62 -18.27 -9.25 14.65
CA SER A 62 -18.70 -9.17 16.04
C SER A 62 -19.58 -7.95 16.29
N ALA A 63 -20.83 -8.17 16.74
CA ALA A 63 -21.70 -7.08 17.15
C ALA A 63 -21.18 -6.41 18.44
N LEU A 64 -21.21 -5.09 18.45
CA LEU A 64 -20.97 -4.28 19.64
C LEU A 64 -22.23 -4.21 20.52
N PRO A 65 -22.12 -3.81 21.78
CA PRO A 65 -23.28 -3.68 22.68
C PRO A 65 -24.37 -2.74 22.16
N ASN A 66 -24.04 -1.79 21.31
CA ASN A 66 -24.97 -0.86 20.67
C ASN A 66 -25.56 -1.38 19.35
N GLY A 67 -25.23 -2.60 18.95
CA GLY A 67 -25.69 -3.22 17.70
C GLY A 67 -24.82 -2.89 16.47
N ASP A 68 -23.82 -2.01 16.59
CA ASP A 68 -22.86 -1.74 15.52
C ASP A 68 -21.83 -2.87 15.38
N THR A 69 -21.06 -2.87 14.32
CA THR A 69 -19.89 -3.75 14.12
C THR A 69 -18.60 -2.94 14.16
N GLY A 70 -17.47 -3.64 14.23
CA GLY A 70 -16.17 -3.01 14.05
C GLY A 70 -15.97 -2.46 12.63
N SER A 71 -14.82 -1.86 12.38
CA SER A 71 -14.51 -1.29 11.07
C SER A 71 -13.03 -1.43 10.72
N ILE A 72 -12.74 -1.39 9.42
CA ILE A 72 -11.38 -1.24 8.90
C ILE A 72 -11.32 -0.09 7.92
N LEU A 73 -10.27 0.72 8.02
CA LEU A 73 -9.86 1.69 7.02
C LEU A 73 -8.45 1.32 6.53
N ILE A 74 -8.33 1.10 5.24
CA ILE A 74 -7.05 0.82 4.59
C ILE A 74 -6.73 2.00 3.69
N VAL A 75 -5.55 2.58 3.87
CA VAL A 75 -5.04 3.71 3.09
C VAL A 75 -3.71 3.33 2.46
N GLY A 76 -3.49 3.76 1.23
CA GLY A 76 -2.24 3.48 0.52
C GLY A 76 -2.24 4.03 -0.90
N ASP A 77 -1.12 3.82 -1.57
CA ASP A 77 -0.94 4.11 -2.98
C ASP A 77 -0.01 3.05 -3.60
N ALA A 78 -0.57 2.15 -4.39
CA ALA A 78 0.19 1.06 -5.02
C ALA A 78 1.37 1.55 -5.89
N LYS A 79 1.31 2.80 -6.41
CA LYS A 79 2.39 3.43 -7.18
C LYS A 79 3.62 3.77 -6.32
N GLN A 80 3.45 3.88 -5.00
CA GLN A 80 4.51 4.20 -4.05
C GLN A 80 5.16 2.95 -3.41
N ALA A 81 4.79 1.75 -3.84
CA ALA A 81 5.35 0.50 -3.31
C ALA A 81 6.85 0.37 -3.64
N ILE A 82 7.71 0.45 -2.64
CA ILE A 82 9.16 0.34 -2.78
C ILE A 82 9.78 -0.78 -1.95
N TYR A 83 8.98 -1.49 -1.15
CA TYR A 83 9.44 -2.53 -0.23
C TYR A 83 9.18 -3.96 -0.70
N ARG A 84 9.10 -4.20 -2.01
CA ARG A 84 8.95 -5.57 -2.58
C ARG A 84 10.05 -6.53 -2.10
N TRP A 85 11.26 -6.05 -1.96
CA TRP A 85 12.41 -6.80 -1.43
C TRP A 85 12.27 -7.22 0.04
N ARG A 86 11.38 -6.57 0.80
CA ARG A 86 10.98 -6.92 2.17
C ARG A 86 9.71 -7.75 2.24
N GLY A 87 9.18 -8.20 1.09
CA GLY A 87 7.94 -8.96 0.99
C GLY A 87 6.68 -8.10 0.91
N GLY A 88 6.81 -6.78 0.77
CA GLY A 88 5.71 -5.89 0.40
C GLY A 88 5.14 -6.30 -0.95
N LYS A 89 3.81 -6.32 -1.07
CA LYS A 89 3.11 -6.74 -2.29
C LYS A 89 2.01 -5.76 -2.62
N ALA A 90 2.32 -4.83 -3.53
CA ALA A 90 1.38 -3.80 -3.99
C ALA A 90 0.11 -4.39 -4.59
N GLU A 91 0.20 -5.56 -5.21
CA GLU A 91 -0.93 -6.27 -5.80
C GLU A 91 -2.02 -6.57 -4.77
N GLN A 92 -1.67 -6.84 -3.51
CA GLN A 92 -2.67 -7.01 -2.43
C GLN A 92 -3.55 -5.76 -2.25
N PHE A 93 -2.95 -4.57 -2.38
CA PHE A 93 -3.69 -3.32 -2.29
C PHE A 93 -4.54 -3.08 -3.54
N ILE A 94 -4.00 -3.41 -4.72
CA ILE A 94 -4.74 -3.33 -5.98
C ILE A 94 -5.97 -4.24 -5.95
N ASP A 95 -5.83 -5.47 -5.45
CA ASP A 95 -6.94 -6.43 -5.32
C ASP A 95 -8.02 -5.91 -4.35
N LEU A 96 -7.62 -5.34 -3.22
CA LEU A 96 -8.56 -4.73 -2.26
C LEU A 96 -9.29 -3.52 -2.85
N TYR A 97 -8.62 -2.74 -3.67
CA TYR A 97 -9.16 -1.58 -4.35
C TYR A 97 -10.10 -1.99 -5.52
N ASN A 98 -9.78 -3.08 -6.22
CA ASN A 98 -10.55 -3.53 -7.39
C ASN A 98 -11.94 -4.03 -6.95
N GLU A 99 -12.99 -3.38 -7.42
CA GLU A 99 -14.37 -3.73 -7.08
C GLU A 99 -14.80 -5.09 -7.66
N GLN A 100 -14.11 -5.58 -8.70
CA GLN A 100 -14.37 -6.88 -9.32
C GLN A 100 -13.74 -8.05 -8.56
N VAL A 101 -12.80 -7.77 -7.65
CA VAL A 101 -12.18 -8.77 -6.78
C VAL A 101 -12.99 -8.88 -5.50
N GLU A 102 -13.35 -10.11 -5.15
CA GLU A 102 -14.10 -10.41 -3.93
C GLU A 102 -13.35 -9.91 -2.69
N SER A 103 -14.07 -9.27 -1.79
CA SER A 103 -13.50 -8.84 -0.52
C SER A 103 -13.08 -10.04 0.33
N PRO A 104 -11.93 -10.01 1.01
CA PRO A 104 -11.56 -11.04 1.96
C PRO A 104 -12.44 -11.04 3.23
N PHE A 105 -13.36 -10.07 3.34
CA PHE A 105 -14.25 -9.90 4.49
C PHE A 105 -15.71 -9.95 4.08
N GLN A 106 -16.56 -10.51 4.93
CA GLN A 106 -18.02 -10.50 4.77
C GLN A 106 -18.62 -9.13 5.18
N ALA A 107 -18.09 -8.06 4.60
CA ALA A 107 -18.52 -6.70 4.91
C ALA A 107 -18.60 -5.88 3.62
N GLN A 108 -19.49 -4.88 3.61
CA GLN A 108 -19.61 -3.99 2.48
C GLN A 108 -18.33 -3.16 2.31
N LYS A 109 -17.72 -3.29 1.14
CA LYS A 109 -16.54 -2.53 0.75
C LYS A 109 -16.96 -1.19 0.12
N THR A 110 -16.31 -0.11 0.54
CA THR A 110 -16.43 1.21 -0.09
C THR A 110 -15.05 1.68 -0.49
N VAL A 111 -14.86 1.98 -1.77
CA VAL A 111 -13.59 2.51 -2.30
C VAL A 111 -13.72 4.02 -2.50
N LYS A 112 -12.72 4.78 -2.04
CA LYS A 112 -12.65 6.23 -2.23
C LYS A 112 -11.26 6.64 -2.70
N ASN A 113 -11.21 7.49 -3.71
CA ASN A 113 -9.98 8.14 -4.16
C ASN A 113 -9.78 9.46 -3.44
N LEU A 114 -8.51 9.81 -3.20
CA LEU A 114 -8.10 11.12 -2.70
C LEU A 114 -7.53 11.94 -3.87
N PRO A 115 -8.36 12.68 -4.61
CA PRO A 115 -7.96 13.25 -5.88
C PRO A 115 -7.06 14.48 -5.75
N LYS A 116 -7.09 15.19 -4.61
CA LYS A 116 -6.41 16.49 -4.46
C LYS A 116 -5.05 16.33 -3.78
N ASN A 117 -4.00 16.85 -4.43
CA ASN A 117 -2.67 16.95 -3.84
C ASN A 117 -2.53 18.27 -3.09
N TYR A 118 -2.41 18.20 -1.77
CA TYR A 118 -2.22 19.35 -0.89
C TYR A 118 -0.75 19.68 -0.61
N ARG A 119 0.17 18.80 -0.98
CA ARG A 119 1.60 18.91 -0.66
C ARG A 119 2.35 19.77 -1.67
N SER A 120 2.21 19.43 -2.94
CA SER A 120 3.03 19.99 -4.02
C SER A 120 2.46 21.29 -4.59
N TYR A 121 3.33 22.08 -5.23
CA TYR A 121 2.92 23.23 -6.04
C TYR A 121 2.27 22.77 -7.35
N ASP A 122 1.46 23.63 -7.96
CA ASP A 122 0.63 23.27 -9.10
C ASP A 122 1.41 22.92 -10.38
N GLU A 123 2.59 23.50 -10.60
CA GLU A 123 3.45 23.13 -11.72
C GLU A 123 4.02 21.71 -11.58
N ILE A 124 4.37 21.30 -10.33
CA ILE A 124 4.83 19.95 -10.06
C ILE A 124 3.71 18.92 -10.30
N ILE A 125 2.49 19.25 -9.85
CA ILE A 125 1.32 18.39 -10.07
C ILE A 125 1.02 18.26 -11.57
N HIS A 126 1.09 19.38 -12.29
CA HIS A 126 0.86 19.39 -13.73
C HIS A 126 1.86 18.52 -14.48
N PHE A 127 3.14 18.71 -14.17
CA PHE A 127 4.20 17.91 -14.76
C PHE A 127 4.01 16.42 -14.46
N ASN A 128 3.82 16.04 -13.18
CA ASN A 128 3.66 14.65 -12.78
C ASN A 128 2.47 13.99 -13.48
N ASN A 129 1.34 14.67 -13.59
CA ASN A 129 0.17 14.15 -14.30
C ASN A 129 0.48 13.83 -15.77
N GLY A 130 1.20 14.72 -16.46
CA GLY A 130 1.62 14.50 -17.85
C GLY A 130 2.66 13.40 -17.99
N PHE A 131 3.69 13.43 -17.15
CA PHE A 131 4.80 12.49 -17.18
C PHE A 131 4.36 11.06 -16.89
N PHE A 132 3.57 10.85 -15.84
CA PHE A 132 3.11 9.49 -15.51
C PHE A 132 2.09 8.95 -16.51
N LYS A 133 1.29 9.82 -17.13
CA LYS A 133 0.43 9.42 -18.24
C LYS A 133 1.26 8.96 -19.46
N PHE A 134 2.31 9.70 -19.79
CA PHE A 134 3.23 9.32 -20.87
C PHE A 134 3.93 7.99 -20.58
N ILE A 135 4.45 7.80 -19.35
CA ILE A 135 5.11 6.54 -18.98
C ILE A 135 4.13 5.37 -19.03
N ALA A 136 2.87 5.56 -18.65
CA ALA A 136 1.87 4.50 -18.69
C ALA A 136 1.74 3.83 -20.06
N GLU A 137 1.87 4.59 -21.14
CA GLU A 137 1.82 4.08 -22.52
C GLU A 137 2.95 3.07 -22.83
N HIS A 138 4.07 3.13 -22.07
CA HIS A 138 5.25 2.29 -22.23
C HIS A 138 5.31 1.11 -21.23
N LEU A 139 4.33 0.99 -20.34
CA LEU A 139 4.27 -0.13 -19.40
C LEU A 139 3.66 -1.36 -20.06
N GLU A 140 4.38 -2.46 -20.02
CA GLU A 140 3.93 -3.74 -20.61
C GLU A 140 2.82 -4.40 -19.79
N HIS A 141 2.90 -4.29 -18.45
CA HIS A 141 1.97 -4.99 -17.55
C HIS A 141 0.62 -4.25 -17.46
N PRO A 142 -0.50 -4.88 -17.88
CA PRO A 142 -1.79 -4.21 -18.00
C PRO A 142 -2.29 -3.57 -16.69
N THR A 143 -2.11 -4.25 -15.57
CA THR A 143 -2.55 -3.76 -14.24
C THR A 143 -1.83 -2.47 -13.85
N TYR A 144 -0.51 -2.42 -14.05
CA TYR A 144 0.28 -1.22 -13.75
C TYR A 144 -0.02 -0.10 -14.76
N ARG A 145 -0.20 -0.43 -16.04
CA ARG A 145 -0.63 0.55 -17.04
C ARG A 145 -1.93 1.22 -16.61
N ALA A 146 -2.97 0.44 -16.31
CA ALA A 146 -4.27 0.94 -15.86
C ALA A 146 -4.16 1.81 -14.61
N LEU A 147 -3.30 1.42 -13.65
CA LEU A 147 -3.05 2.18 -12.43
C LEU A 147 -2.53 3.59 -12.73
N PHE A 148 -1.58 3.73 -13.66
CA PHE A 148 -1.04 5.04 -14.04
C PHE A 148 -1.94 5.82 -14.99
N GLU A 149 -2.65 5.18 -15.90
CA GLU A 149 -3.60 5.84 -16.81
C GLU A 149 -4.81 6.43 -16.08
N HIS A 150 -5.39 5.69 -15.14
CA HIS A 150 -6.68 6.04 -14.56
C HIS A 150 -6.59 6.63 -13.14
N TYR A 151 -5.55 6.29 -12.38
CA TYR A 151 -5.49 6.61 -10.96
C TYR A 151 -4.25 7.43 -10.54
N SER A 152 -3.44 7.91 -11.48
CA SER A 152 -2.28 8.74 -11.17
C SER A 152 -2.58 10.24 -11.18
N SER A 153 -3.62 10.67 -11.89
CA SER A 153 -3.93 12.09 -12.03
C SER A 153 -4.42 12.71 -10.73
N GLN A 154 -3.81 13.82 -10.36
CA GLN A 154 -4.11 14.55 -9.13
C GLN A 154 -4.64 15.95 -9.43
N ASN A 155 -5.66 16.38 -8.68
CA ASN A 155 -6.17 17.74 -8.74
C ASN A 155 -5.19 18.72 -8.07
N LYS A 156 -5.04 19.89 -8.68
CA LYS A 156 -4.23 20.97 -8.14
C LYS A 156 -4.85 21.55 -6.87
N ASN A 157 -3.98 22.11 -6.03
CA ASN A 157 -4.35 22.96 -4.92
C ASN A 157 -4.09 24.44 -5.28
N ASP A 158 -4.19 25.33 -4.29
CA ASP A 158 -4.04 26.77 -4.50
C ASP A 158 -2.58 27.27 -4.47
N LYS A 159 -1.60 26.37 -4.26
CA LYS A 159 -0.17 26.69 -4.24
C LYS A 159 0.34 26.87 -5.67
N LYS A 160 0.66 28.11 -6.03
CA LYS A 160 1.15 28.49 -7.35
C LYS A 160 2.67 28.40 -7.44
N GLY A 161 3.19 27.93 -8.58
CA GLY A 161 4.61 27.83 -8.86
C GLY A 161 5.14 26.41 -8.78
N GLY A 162 6.42 26.27 -8.52
CA GLY A 162 7.18 25.03 -8.55
C GLY A 162 8.36 25.14 -9.52
N TYR A 163 9.35 24.26 -9.36
CA TYR A 163 10.52 24.23 -10.22
C TYR A 163 10.83 22.77 -10.64
N LEU A 164 11.15 22.60 -11.91
CA LEU A 164 11.53 21.34 -12.51
C LEU A 164 12.85 21.53 -13.25
N SER A 165 13.79 20.59 -13.08
CA SER A 165 15.04 20.56 -13.82
C SER A 165 15.28 19.17 -14.37
N PHE A 166 15.85 19.09 -15.57
CA PHE A 166 16.26 17.85 -16.20
C PHE A 166 17.72 17.98 -16.61
N ASP A 167 18.55 17.12 -16.06
CA ASP A 167 19.97 17.05 -16.39
C ASP A 167 20.26 15.74 -17.12
N PHE A 168 20.75 15.82 -18.35
CA PHE A 168 21.14 14.66 -19.14
C PHE A 168 22.65 14.46 -18.99
N ILE A 169 23.03 13.30 -18.44
CA ILE A 169 24.44 12.94 -18.25
C ILE A 169 24.88 12.04 -19.39
N ASP A 170 25.91 12.46 -20.10
CA ASP A 170 26.54 11.68 -21.17
C ASP A 170 27.42 10.57 -20.54
N GLN A 171 27.00 9.31 -20.67
CA GLN A 171 27.71 8.16 -20.10
C GLN A 171 29.05 7.88 -20.81
N THR A 172 29.26 8.37 -22.06
CA THR A 172 30.51 8.13 -22.80
C THR A 172 31.70 8.86 -22.19
N LYS A 173 31.46 9.98 -21.51
CA LYS A 173 32.53 10.76 -20.87
C LYS A 173 32.99 10.18 -19.51
N ASN A 174 32.20 9.33 -18.86
CA ASN A 174 32.59 8.74 -17.56
C ASN A 174 33.45 7.48 -17.73
N LYS A 175 33.44 6.80 -18.88
CA LYS A 175 34.30 5.63 -19.08
C LYS A 175 35.78 5.99 -19.28
N GLU A 176 36.06 7.19 -19.82
CA GLU A 176 37.42 7.64 -19.96
C GLU A 176 38.09 8.05 -18.63
N ALA A 177 37.30 8.35 -17.60
CA ALA A 177 37.79 8.70 -16.24
C ALA A 177 38.00 7.49 -15.31
N GLU A 178 37.44 6.32 -15.61
CA GLU A 178 37.64 5.09 -14.85
C GLU A 178 38.85 4.26 -15.39
N ASP A 179 39.24 4.46 -16.62
CA ASP A 179 40.41 3.78 -17.21
C ASP A 179 41.76 4.50 -16.88
N ASP A 180 41.70 5.68 -16.26
CA ASP A 180 42.88 6.47 -15.85
C ASP A 180 43.17 6.38 -14.30
N LEU A 181 42.52 5.46 -13.56
CA LEU A 181 42.76 5.18 -12.12
C LEU A 181 43.22 3.74 -11.93
#